data_244c7f62a32bf43336192c5eb4bfed47
#
_entry.id   244c7f62a32bf43336192c5eb4bfed47
#
_cell.length_a   1.000
_cell.length_b   1.000
_cell.length_c   1.000
_cell.angle_alpha   90.00
_cell.angle_beta   90.00
_cell.angle_gamma   90.00
#
_symmetry.space_group_name_H-M   'P 1'
#
loop_
_entity.id
_entity.type
_entity.pdbx_description
1 polymer ?
#
loop_
_entity_poly.entity_id
_entity_poly.type
_entity_poly.pdbx_seq_one_letter_code
_entity_poly.pdbx_strand_id
1 'polypeptide(L)'
;QLILAESAARGCNYHDLADYAAIQINDTHPSMVIPELIRLLEEKGIAFEEAVDIVTKTCAYTNHTILAEALEKWPRAYLDSIVPQLMPIIEKLDKLARTRTEDETLAVIDTDDLVHMDIHFTHSTNGVAALHTEILKNSELHGFYELYPEKFNNKTNGITFRRWLLECDPRLTAVLEKHIGSGFRKDASELEKLMNF
;
A
#
# COMPACT_ATOMS: atom_id res chain seq x y z
N GLN A 1 18.57 -2.94 3.71
CA GLN A 1 19.98 -3.25 3.39
C GLN A 1 20.09 -4.41 2.41
N LEU A 2 19.42 -5.56 2.64
CA LEU A 2 19.50 -6.74 1.76
C LEU A 2 19.06 -6.42 0.33
N ILE A 3 17.92 -5.73 0.14
CA ILE A 3 17.43 -5.32 -1.18
C ILE A 3 18.48 -4.51 -1.94
N LEU A 4 19.11 -3.53 -1.30
CA LEU A 4 20.18 -2.71 -1.92
C LEU A 4 21.40 -3.55 -2.31
N ALA A 5 21.82 -4.49 -1.44
CA ALA A 5 22.93 -5.38 -1.71
C ALA A 5 22.66 -6.32 -2.90
N GLU A 6 21.47 -6.90 -2.96
CA GLU A 6 21.05 -7.77 -4.07
C GLU A 6 20.87 -7.00 -5.37
N SER A 7 20.34 -5.78 -5.33
CA SER A 7 20.22 -4.91 -6.51
C SER A 7 21.61 -4.53 -7.04
N ALA A 8 22.53 -4.15 -6.15
CA ALA A 8 23.91 -3.84 -6.53
C ALA A 8 24.64 -5.05 -7.15
N ALA A 9 24.44 -6.25 -6.60
CA ALA A 9 25.02 -7.49 -7.17
C ALA A 9 24.51 -7.79 -8.59
N ARG A 10 23.34 -7.21 -8.97
CA ARG A 10 22.74 -7.30 -10.29
C ARG A 10 23.13 -6.14 -11.23
N GLY A 11 23.98 -5.22 -10.76
CA GLY A 11 24.46 -4.11 -11.55
C GLY A 11 23.77 -2.75 -11.33
N CYS A 12 22.86 -2.66 -10.34
CA CYS A 12 22.21 -1.41 -9.95
C CYS A 12 23.25 -0.43 -9.39
N ASN A 13 23.18 0.82 -9.82
CA ASN A 13 24.00 1.92 -9.31
C ASN A 13 23.27 2.76 -8.23
N TYR A 14 22.11 2.29 -7.76
CA TYR A 14 21.15 2.90 -6.84
C TYR A 14 20.31 4.05 -7.42
N HIS A 15 20.78 4.81 -8.40
CA HIS A 15 20.00 5.85 -9.10
C HIS A 15 18.84 5.25 -9.91
N ASP A 16 19.01 4.02 -10.38
CA ASP A 16 18.07 3.23 -11.16
C ASP A 16 17.40 2.09 -10.34
N LEU A 17 17.35 2.23 -9.01
CA LEU A 17 16.85 1.18 -8.10
C LEU A 17 15.45 0.66 -8.49
N ALA A 18 14.58 1.53 -8.98
CA ALA A 18 13.22 1.16 -9.39
C ALA A 18 13.19 0.15 -10.56
N ASP A 19 14.26 0.04 -11.35
CA ASP A 19 14.38 -0.96 -12.43
C ASP A 19 14.82 -2.34 -11.89
N TYR A 20 15.35 -2.38 -10.67
CA TYR A 20 15.89 -3.60 -10.04
C TYR A 20 15.05 -4.13 -8.88
N ALA A 21 14.29 -3.27 -8.23
CA ALA A 21 13.50 -3.60 -7.04
C ALA A 21 12.12 -2.95 -7.08
N ALA A 22 11.12 -3.70 -6.62
CA ALA A 22 9.79 -3.19 -6.31
C ALA A 22 9.47 -3.54 -4.86
N ILE A 23 9.02 -2.55 -4.09
CA ILE A 23 8.67 -2.72 -2.68
C ILE A 23 7.18 -2.44 -2.53
N GLN A 24 6.44 -3.48 -2.11
CA GLN A 24 5.02 -3.34 -1.82
C GLN A 24 4.84 -3.13 -0.31
N ILE A 25 4.35 -1.96 0.08
CA ILE A 25 3.96 -1.63 1.44
C ILE A 25 2.57 -2.20 1.67
N ASN A 26 2.50 -3.23 2.50
CA ASN A 26 1.28 -3.99 2.75
C ASN A 26 0.59 -3.45 4.01
N ASP A 27 -0.41 -2.61 3.84
CA ASP A 27 -0.96 -1.72 4.85
C ASP A 27 0.09 -0.72 5.40
N THR A 28 -0.20 -0.02 6.50
CA THR A 28 0.71 0.99 7.08
C THR A 28 1.80 0.41 7.97
N HIS A 29 1.72 -0.87 8.32
CA HIS A 29 2.66 -1.52 9.25
C HIS A 29 4.14 -1.39 8.85
N PRO A 30 4.55 -1.54 7.57
CA PRO A 30 5.93 -1.40 7.16
C PRO A 30 6.29 0.01 6.62
N SER A 31 5.54 1.06 6.93
CA SER A 31 5.75 2.44 6.45
C SER A 31 7.16 2.97 6.65
N MET A 32 7.85 2.51 7.72
CA MET A 32 9.23 2.91 8.01
C MET A 32 10.23 2.51 6.92
N VAL A 33 9.84 1.68 5.96
CA VAL A 33 10.70 1.37 4.79
C VAL A 33 11.02 2.63 3.98
N ILE A 34 10.11 3.60 3.93
CA ILE A 34 10.29 4.84 3.18
C ILE A 34 11.46 5.66 3.74
N PRO A 35 11.42 6.15 5.00
CA PRO A 35 12.52 6.94 5.54
C PRO A 35 13.81 6.13 5.70
N GLU A 36 13.75 4.83 6.00
CA GLU A 36 14.96 4.00 6.10
C GLU A 36 15.62 3.81 4.74
N LEU A 37 14.86 3.61 3.66
CA LEU A 37 15.44 3.47 2.33
C LEU A 37 16.08 4.80 1.88
N ILE A 38 15.45 5.94 2.15
CA ILE A 38 16.04 7.27 1.90
C ILE A 38 17.35 7.41 2.67
N ARG A 39 17.36 7.10 3.97
CA ARG A 39 18.57 7.16 4.81
C ARG A 39 19.72 6.32 4.23
N LEU A 40 19.41 5.10 3.79
CA LEU A 40 20.40 4.20 3.21
C LEU A 40 20.91 4.70 1.84
N LEU A 41 20.09 5.36 1.05
CA LEU A 41 20.49 5.99 -0.21
C LEU A 41 21.37 7.24 0.04
N GLU A 42 21.04 8.07 1.05
CA GLU A 42 21.89 9.19 1.49
C GLU A 42 23.27 8.67 1.95
N GLU A 43 23.36 7.54 2.65
CA GLU A 43 24.65 6.89 3.01
C GLU A 43 25.47 6.43 1.78
N LYS A 44 24.81 6.22 0.64
CA LYS A 44 25.46 5.92 -0.65
C LYS A 44 25.86 7.18 -1.44
N GLY A 45 25.60 8.35 -0.88
CA GLY A 45 25.96 9.64 -1.50
C GLY A 45 24.89 10.21 -2.42
N ILE A 46 23.66 9.65 -2.41
CA ILE A 46 22.52 10.17 -3.18
C ILE A 46 21.90 11.33 -2.40
N ALA A 47 21.62 12.44 -3.08
CA ALA A 47 20.99 13.60 -2.45
C ALA A 47 19.56 13.29 -2.00
N PHE A 48 19.07 13.96 -0.94
CA PHE A 48 17.77 13.69 -0.35
C PHE A 48 16.62 13.74 -1.37
N GLU A 49 16.57 14.77 -2.20
CA GLU A 49 15.50 14.96 -3.20
C GLU A 49 15.50 13.83 -4.22
N GLU A 50 16.65 13.40 -4.66
CA GLU A 50 16.80 12.27 -5.57
C GLU A 50 16.44 10.95 -4.87
N ALA A 51 16.86 10.75 -3.62
CA ALA A 51 16.50 9.58 -2.83
C ALA A 51 14.98 9.47 -2.65
N VAL A 52 14.28 10.58 -2.42
CA VAL A 52 12.81 10.62 -2.35
C VAL A 52 12.17 10.21 -3.67
N ASP A 53 12.70 10.66 -4.81
CA ASP A 53 12.19 10.29 -6.13
C ASP A 53 12.41 8.80 -6.42
N ILE A 54 13.59 8.27 -6.12
CA ILE A 54 13.91 6.84 -6.24
C ILE A 54 12.97 6.00 -5.38
N VAL A 55 12.79 6.35 -4.11
CA VAL A 55 11.93 5.62 -3.17
C VAL A 55 10.46 5.67 -3.63
N THR A 56 10.00 6.84 -4.06
CA THR A 56 8.64 7.00 -4.60
C THR A 56 8.40 6.08 -5.79
N LYS A 57 9.36 5.96 -6.72
CA LYS A 57 9.26 5.08 -7.88
C LYS A 57 9.39 3.59 -7.54
N THR A 58 10.12 3.26 -6.47
CA THR A 58 10.38 1.88 -6.05
C THR A 58 9.26 1.31 -5.19
N CYS A 59 8.56 2.16 -4.41
CA CYS A 59 7.54 1.75 -3.45
C CYS A 59 6.12 1.93 -3.99
N ALA A 60 5.25 0.99 -3.64
CA ALA A 60 3.80 1.08 -3.84
C ALA A 60 3.08 0.71 -2.54
N TYR A 61 1.88 1.25 -2.34
CA TYR A 61 1.08 1.06 -1.11
C TYR A 61 -0.21 0.32 -1.41
N THR A 62 -0.50 -0.72 -0.63
CA THR A 62 -1.79 -1.41 -0.62
C THR A 62 -2.50 -1.14 0.70
N ASN A 63 -3.67 -0.52 0.64
CA ASN A 63 -4.56 -0.38 1.79
C ASN A 63 -5.52 -1.56 1.89
N HIS A 64 -5.64 -2.15 3.09
CA HIS A 64 -6.53 -3.29 3.37
C HIS A 64 -7.72 -2.93 4.26
N THR A 65 -7.74 -1.73 4.84
CA THR A 65 -8.75 -1.34 5.81
C THR A 65 -9.48 -0.07 5.40
N ILE A 66 -10.75 0.04 5.85
CA ILE A 66 -11.57 1.25 5.76
C ILE A 66 -11.91 1.83 7.14
N LEU A 67 -11.43 1.19 8.21
CA LEU A 67 -11.69 1.69 9.57
C LEU A 67 -10.61 2.70 9.93
N ALA A 68 -11.00 3.94 10.28
CA ALA A 68 -10.09 5.01 10.66
C ALA A 68 -9.15 4.62 11.82
N GLU A 69 -9.64 3.81 12.77
CA GLU A 69 -8.87 3.26 13.89
C GLU A 69 -7.79 2.25 13.47
N ALA A 70 -7.86 1.70 12.27
CA ALA A 70 -6.86 0.79 11.70
C ALA A 70 -5.86 1.52 10.78
N LEU A 71 -6.06 2.82 10.53
CA LEU A 71 -5.04 3.70 9.97
C LEU A 71 -4.10 4.08 11.12
N GLU A 72 -2.96 3.41 11.18
CA GLU A 72 -2.02 3.55 12.30
C GLU A 72 -1.52 4.98 12.45
N LYS A 73 -1.57 5.45 13.68
CA LYS A 73 -0.94 6.69 14.10
C LYS A 73 0.17 6.34 15.09
N TRP A 74 1.39 6.77 14.79
CA TRP A 74 2.56 6.47 15.60
C TRP A 74 2.98 7.71 16.38
N PRO A 75 2.87 7.71 17.73
CA PRO A 75 3.32 8.83 18.54
C PRO A 75 4.79 9.16 18.26
N ARG A 76 5.06 10.41 17.93
CA ARG A 76 6.40 10.91 17.63
C ARG A 76 7.40 10.53 18.71
N ALA A 77 7.02 10.65 19.99
CA ALA A 77 7.88 10.31 21.12
C ALA A 77 8.36 8.86 21.11
N TYR A 78 7.55 7.92 20.57
CA TYR A 78 7.97 6.52 20.43
C TYR A 78 9.01 6.38 19.33
N LEU A 79 8.80 7.04 18.19
CA LEU A 79 9.74 7.00 17.07
C LEU A 79 11.07 7.66 17.44
N ASP A 80 11.05 8.80 18.14
CA ASP A 80 12.24 9.46 18.68
C ASP A 80 13.07 8.54 19.60
N SER A 81 12.41 7.65 20.34
CA SER A 81 13.09 6.73 21.24
C SER A 81 13.60 5.46 20.56
N ILE A 82 12.90 4.97 19.51
CA ILE A 82 13.18 3.66 18.88
C ILE A 82 14.03 3.82 17.62
N VAL A 83 13.73 4.84 16.80
CA VAL A 83 14.39 5.09 15.51
C VAL A 83 14.79 6.56 15.33
N PRO A 84 15.54 7.14 16.30
CA PRO A 84 15.91 8.56 16.28
C PRO A 84 16.63 8.98 14.99
N GLN A 85 17.35 8.05 14.35
CA GLN A 85 18.06 8.29 13.08
C GLN A 85 17.12 8.56 11.90
N LEU A 86 15.85 8.16 11.97
CA LEU A 86 14.86 8.38 10.91
C LEU A 86 14.12 9.72 11.07
N MET A 87 14.06 10.27 12.26
CA MET A 87 13.27 11.47 12.55
C MET A 87 13.66 12.68 11.70
N PRO A 88 14.95 12.99 11.47
CA PRO A 88 15.32 14.10 10.59
C PRO A 88 14.83 13.92 9.14
N ILE A 89 14.74 12.67 8.66
CA ILE A 89 14.23 12.36 7.32
C ILE A 89 12.71 12.51 7.29
N ILE A 90 12.02 11.98 8.29
CA ILE A 90 10.55 12.11 8.43
C ILE A 90 10.14 13.59 8.48
N GLU A 91 10.87 14.44 9.21
CA GLU A 91 10.62 15.88 9.27
C GLU A 91 10.84 16.57 7.92
N LYS A 92 11.84 16.14 7.14
CA LYS A 92 12.05 16.64 5.77
C LYS A 92 10.90 16.20 4.86
N LEU A 93 10.43 14.94 5.00
CA LEU A 93 9.30 14.41 4.24
C LEU A 93 8.00 15.16 4.58
N ASP A 94 7.75 15.46 5.85
CA ASP A 94 6.59 16.24 6.28
C ASP A 94 6.63 17.64 5.65
N LYS A 95 7.77 18.35 5.72
CA LYS A 95 7.92 19.63 5.07
C LYS A 95 7.64 19.57 3.57
N LEU A 96 8.14 18.53 2.90
CA LEU A 96 7.90 18.33 1.47
C LEU A 96 6.42 18.02 1.17
N ALA A 97 5.75 17.21 1.97
CA ALA A 97 4.32 16.94 1.84
C ALA A 97 3.48 18.25 1.97
N ARG A 98 3.80 19.08 2.95
CA ARG A 98 3.15 20.40 3.16
C ARG A 98 3.35 21.39 2.02
N THR A 99 4.35 21.20 1.16
CA THR A 99 4.48 22.02 -0.06
C THR A 99 3.51 21.61 -1.18
N ARG A 100 2.90 20.43 -1.07
CA ARG A 100 2.02 19.84 -2.10
C ARG A 100 0.54 20.16 -1.86
N THR A 101 0.17 20.52 -0.64
CA THR A 101 -1.21 20.83 -0.26
C THR A 101 -1.25 21.83 0.88
N GLU A 102 -2.29 22.66 0.90
CA GLU A 102 -2.60 23.56 2.02
C GLU A 102 -3.45 22.85 3.10
N ASP A 103 -3.95 21.65 2.83
CA ASP A 103 -4.73 20.85 3.77
C ASP A 103 -3.80 20.17 4.77
N GLU A 104 -3.76 20.67 5.99
CA GLU A 104 -2.93 20.13 7.06
C GLU A 104 -3.33 18.71 7.49
N THR A 105 -4.56 18.28 7.20
CA THR A 105 -5.00 16.91 7.52
C THR A 105 -4.32 15.86 6.66
N LEU A 106 -3.70 16.28 5.55
CA LEU A 106 -2.94 15.41 4.64
C LEU A 106 -1.42 15.42 4.93
N ALA A 107 -0.98 16.04 6.02
CA ALA A 107 0.42 16.08 6.42
C ALA A 107 0.96 14.68 6.77
N VAL A 108 2.29 14.52 6.79
CA VAL A 108 2.95 13.30 7.27
C VAL A 108 2.97 13.25 8.80
N ILE A 109 3.10 14.41 9.45
CA ILE A 109 3.01 14.56 10.90
C ILE A 109 1.76 15.38 11.21
N ASP A 110 0.77 14.73 11.84
CA ASP A 110 -0.44 15.35 12.34
C ASP A 110 -0.34 15.52 13.86
N THR A 111 -0.33 16.77 14.34
CA THR A 111 -0.10 17.12 15.76
C THR A 111 1.23 16.53 16.25
N ASP A 112 1.23 15.37 16.88
CA ASP A 112 2.41 14.66 17.39
C ASP A 112 2.46 13.20 16.90
N ASP A 113 1.66 12.84 15.88
CA ASP A 113 1.58 11.49 15.34
C ASP A 113 2.09 11.43 13.89
N LEU A 114 2.84 10.38 13.55
CA LEU A 114 3.18 10.06 12.17
C LEU A 114 1.98 9.39 11.48
N VAL A 115 1.59 9.92 10.32
CA VAL A 115 0.45 9.45 9.52
C VAL A 115 0.78 9.55 8.01
N HIS A 116 0.01 8.90 7.16
CA HIS A 116 -0.12 9.16 5.71
C HIS A 116 1.16 9.20 4.84
N MET A 117 2.32 8.83 5.35
CA MET A 117 3.58 8.88 4.61
C MET A 117 3.53 8.02 3.34
N ASP A 118 2.86 6.86 3.40
CA ASP A 118 2.79 5.89 2.32
C ASP A 118 2.14 6.45 1.05
N ILE A 119 1.11 7.30 1.18
CA ILE A 119 0.40 7.85 0.03
C ILE A 119 1.24 8.92 -0.66
N HIS A 120 1.93 9.76 0.10
CA HIS A 120 2.77 10.81 -0.45
C HIS A 120 3.97 10.27 -1.24
N PHE A 121 4.64 9.23 -0.71
CA PHE A 121 5.96 8.80 -1.17
C PHE A 121 5.98 7.39 -1.77
N THR A 122 4.87 7.00 -2.42
CA THR A 122 4.78 5.84 -3.30
C THR A 122 4.20 6.25 -4.65
N HIS A 123 4.44 5.44 -5.69
CA HIS A 123 3.90 5.72 -7.03
C HIS A 123 2.47 5.22 -7.23
N SER A 124 1.98 4.34 -6.35
CA SER A 124 0.67 3.70 -6.50
C SER A 124 0.05 3.40 -5.15
N THR A 125 -1.25 3.67 -5.02
CA THR A 125 -2.07 3.33 -3.87
C THR A 125 -3.24 2.50 -4.36
N ASN A 126 -3.37 1.25 -3.90
CA ASN A 126 -4.51 0.43 -4.29
C ASN A 126 -5.35 -0.02 -3.11
N GLY A 127 -6.67 -0.08 -3.37
CA GLY A 127 -7.60 -0.89 -2.57
C GLY A 127 -7.62 -2.33 -3.05
N VAL A 128 -8.29 -3.21 -2.31
CA VAL A 128 -8.26 -4.67 -2.52
C VAL A 128 -9.59 -5.27 -2.99
N ALA A 129 -10.58 -4.43 -3.30
CA ALA A 129 -11.83 -4.76 -3.96
C ALA A 129 -12.41 -3.48 -4.58
N ALA A 130 -13.26 -3.61 -5.62
CA ALA A 130 -13.85 -2.45 -6.28
C ALA A 130 -14.58 -1.52 -5.30
N LEU A 131 -15.49 -2.07 -4.49
CA LEU A 131 -16.22 -1.31 -3.46
C LEU A 131 -15.26 -0.67 -2.44
N HIS A 132 -14.27 -1.39 -1.97
CA HIS A 132 -13.27 -0.87 -1.04
C HIS A 132 -12.52 0.32 -1.64
N THR A 133 -12.09 0.21 -2.87
CA THR A 133 -11.37 1.28 -3.59
C THR A 133 -12.22 2.52 -3.78
N GLU A 134 -13.52 2.37 -4.07
CA GLU A 134 -14.44 3.49 -4.17
C GLU A 134 -14.70 4.16 -2.81
N ILE A 135 -14.75 3.41 -1.71
CA ILE A 135 -14.84 3.96 -0.36
C ILE A 135 -13.59 4.77 -0.04
N LEU A 136 -12.39 4.25 -0.34
CA LEU A 136 -11.14 5.00 -0.16
C LEU A 136 -11.15 6.34 -0.89
N LYS A 137 -11.54 6.35 -2.17
CA LYS A 137 -11.58 7.56 -3.01
C LYS A 137 -12.64 8.57 -2.58
N ASN A 138 -13.82 8.10 -2.18
CA ASN A 138 -14.96 8.97 -1.93
C ASN A 138 -15.15 9.36 -0.46
N SER A 139 -14.46 8.68 0.47
CA SER A 139 -14.58 8.88 1.91
C SER A 139 -13.22 8.94 2.60
N GLU A 140 -12.61 7.79 2.90
CA GLU A 140 -11.51 7.68 3.86
C GLU A 140 -10.22 8.41 3.43
N LEU A 141 -9.91 8.39 2.14
CA LEU A 141 -8.70 9.00 1.58
C LEU A 141 -9.05 10.02 0.48
N HIS A 142 -10.25 10.64 0.57
CA HIS A 142 -10.75 11.54 -0.45
C HIS A 142 -9.79 12.69 -0.75
N GLY A 143 -9.27 13.39 0.26
CA GLY A 143 -8.33 14.48 0.08
C GLY A 143 -7.05 14.03 -0.64
N PHE A 144 -6.56 12.81 -0.36
CA PHE A 144 -5.43 12.24 -1.10
C PHE A 144 -5.79 11.87 -2.53
N TYR A 145 -7.03 11.41 -2.76
CA TYR A 145 -7.49 11.14 -4.11
C TYR A 145 -7.62 12.42 -4.95
N GLU A 146 -8.05 13.51 -4.36
CA GLU A 146 -8.05 14.82 -5.03
C GLU A 146 -6.63 15.30 -5.36
N LEU A 147 -5.66 15.05 -4.46
CA LEU A 147 -4.26 15.46 -4.64
C LEU A 147 -3.50 14.58 -5.64
N TYR A 148 -3.78 13.26 -5.68
CA TYR A 148 -3.06 12.26 -6.48
C TYR A 148 -4.02 11.27 -7.18
N PRO A 149 -4.96 11.72 -8.01
CA PRO A 149 -5.97 10.83 -8.60
C PRO A 149 -5.35 9.68 -9.41
N GLU A 150 -4.19 9.91 -10.04
CA GLU A 150 -3.48 8.93 -10.87
C GLU A 150 -2.86 7.77 -10.07
N LYS A 151 -2.62 7.96 -8.76
CA LYS A 151 -2.06 6.89 -7.91
C LYS A 151 -3.10 5.84 -7.54
N PHE A 152 -4.40 6.22 -7.46
CA PHE A 152 -5.44 5.35 -6.93
C PHE A 152 -5.94 4.34 -7.95
N ASN A 153 -5.86 3.07 -7.60
CA ASN A 153 -6.32 1.98 -8.44
C ASN A 153 -6.86 0.80 -7.60
N ASN A 154 -7.51 -0.15 -8.26
CA ASN A 154 -8.04 -1.34 -7.62
C ASN A 154 -7.24 -2.58 -8.02
N LYS A 155 -6.91 -3.40 -7.03
CA LYS A 155 -6.36 -4.74 -7.20
C LYS A 155 -7.19 -5.71 -6.34
N THR A 156 -8.26 -6.24 -6.93
CA THR A 156 -9.14 -7.18 -6.22
C THR A 156 -8.36 -8.39 -5.72
N ASN A 157 -8.53 -8.73 -4.45
CA ASN A 157 -7.94 -9.93 -3.87
C ASN A 157 -8.33 -11.17 -4.68
N GLY A 158 -7.36 -12.02 -4.96
CA GLY A 158 -7.59 -13.30 -5.58
C GLY A 158 -8.12 -14.33 -4.59
N ILE A 159 -9.07 -15.17 -5.05
CA ILE A 159 -9.53 -16.33 -4.33
C ILE A 159 -9.44 -17.57 -5.22
N THR A 160 -9.20 -18.72 -4.61
CA THR A 160 -9.31 -20.02 -5.26
C THR A 160 -10.61 -20.66 -4.78
N PHE A 161 -11.71 -20.50 -5.53
CA PHE A 161 -13.02 -21.00 -5.08
C PHE A 161 -13.06 -22.53 -4.97
N ARG A 162 -12.22 -23.27 -5.71
CA ARG A 162 -12.04 -24.71 -5.57
C ARG A 162 -11.66 -25.06 -4.13
N ARG A 163 -10.72 -24.33 -3.53
CA ARG A 163 -10.35 -24.51 -2.12
C ARG A 163 -11.42 -23.98 -1.17
N TRP A 164 -11.81 -22.72 -1.35
CA TRP A 164 -12.63 -21.99 -0.38
C TRP A 164 -14.12 -22.30 -0.46
N LEU A 165 -14.59 -22.94 -1.53
CA LEU A 165 -15.96 -23.40 -1.66
C LEU A 165 -16.03 -24.93 -1.77
N LEU A 166 -15.43 -25.50 -2.83
CA LEU A 166 -15.63 -26.92 -3.15
C LEU A 166 -15.05 -27.85 -2.10
N GLU A 167 -13.85 -27.54 -1.61
CA GLU A 167 -13.13 -28.38 -0.65
C GLU A 167 -13.52 -28.08 0.79
N CYS A 168 -13.65 -26.79 1.14
CA CYS A 168 -13.94 -26.36 2.51
C CYS A 168 -15.40 -26.65 2.95
N ASP A 169 -16.36 -26.61 2.02
CA ASP A 169 -17.76 -26.92 2.33
C ASP A 169 -18.41 -27.85 1.28
N PRO A 170 -18.18 -29.16 1.37
CA PRO A 170 -18.78 -30.13 0.46
C PRO A 170 -20.31 -30.15 0.52
N ARG A 171 -20.92 -29.80 1.67
CA ARG A 171 -22.39 -29.78 1.82
C ARG A 171 -22.99 -28.61 1.04
N LEU A 172 -22.40 -27.43 1.15
CA LEU A 172 -22.82 -26.28 0.34
C LEU A 172 -22.60 -26.57 -1.14
N THR A 173 -21.46 -27.16 -1.51
CA THR A 173 -21.17 -27.58 -2.87
C THR A 173 -22.24 -28.51 -3.43
N ALA A 174 -22.69 -29.50 -2.67
CA ALA A 174 -23.77 -30.42 -3.08
C ALA A 174 -25.13 -29.71 -3.25
N VAL A 175 -25.43 -28.72 -2.40
CA VAL A 175 -26.63 -27.87 -2.55
C VAL A 175 -26.58 -27.07 -3.83
N LEU A 176 -25.44 -26.45 -4.14
CA LEU A 176 -25.24 -25.69 -5.38
C LEU A 176 -25.41 -26.60 -6.60
N GLU A 177 -24.76 -27.77 -6.62
CA GLU A 177 -24.88 -28.72 -7.73
C GLU A 177 -26.33 -29.15 -7.98
N LYS A 178 -27.11 -29.36 -6.91
CA LYS A 178 -28.51 -29.72 -7.01
C LYS A 178 -29.35 -28.63 -7.71
N HIS A 179 -29.04 -27.34 -7.47
CA HIS A 179 -29.86 -26.22 -7.95
C HIS A 179 -29.39 -25.64 -9.29
N ILE A 180 -28.07 -25.51 -9.48
CA ILE A 180 -27.50 -24.86 -10.68
C ILE A 180 -26.65 -25.78 -11.56
N GLY A 181 -26.52 -27.07 -11.20
CA GLY A 181 -25.68 -28.04 -11.91
C GLY A 181 -24.21 -27.91 -11.54
N SER A 182 -23.34 -28.76 -12.11
CA SER A 182 -21.92 -28.84 -11.75
C SER A 182 -21.01 -27.93 -12.60
N GLY A 183 -21.53 -27.14 -13.51
CA GLY A 183 -20.77 -26.30 -14.42
C GLY A 183 -19.85 -25.30 -13.70
N PHE A 184 -20.29 -24.76 -12.57
CA PHE A 184 -19.54 -23.81 -11.76
C PHE A 184 -18.21 -24.36 -11.24
N ARG A 185 -18.02 -25.69 -11.19
CA ARG A 185 -16.73 -26.30 -10.80
C ARG A 185 -15.60 -25.93 -11.77
N LYS A 186 -15.92 -25.66 -13.03
CA LYS A 186 -14.98 -25.29 -14.10
C LYS A 186 -15.05 -23.80 -14.43
N ASP A 187 -16.24 -23.24 -14.38
CA ASP A 187 -16.51 -21.83 -14.69
C ASP A 187 -17.29 -21.19 -13.56
N ALA A 188 -16.61 -20.35 -12.76
CA ALA A 188 -17.21 -19.66 -11.62
C ALA A 188 -18.37 -18.71 -12.02
N SER A 189 -18.45 -18.25 -13.27
CA SER A 189 -19.55 -17.40 -13.74
C SER A 189 -20.91 -18.12 -13.68
N GLU A 190 -20.91 -19.44 -13.73
CA GLU A 190 -22.11 -20.26 -13.56
C GLU A 190 -22.81 -20.06 -12.19
N LEU A 191 -22.08 -19.53 -11.18
CA LEU A 191 -22.68 -19.16 -9.88
C LEU A 191 -23.70 -18.02 -10.03
N GLU A 192 -23.66 -17.21 -11.07
CA GLU A 192 -24.67 -16.17 -11.34
C GLU A 192 -26.08 -16.75 -11.49
N LYS A 193 -26.21 -18.03 -11.84
CA LYS A 193 -27.51 -18.73 -11.86
C LYS A 193 -28.25 -18.71 -10.53
N LEU A 194 -27.53 -18.49 -9.42
CA LEU A 194 -28.11 -18.33 -8.08
C LEU A 194 -29.00 -17.07 -7.97
N MET A 195 -28.80 -16.08 -8.83
CA MET A 195 -29.62 -14.87 -8.85
C MET A 195 -31.09 -15.15 -9.25
N ASN A 196 -31.39 -16.36 -9.74
CA ASN A 196 -32.76 -16.77 -10.09
C ASN A 196 -33.53 -17.40 -8.91
N PHE A 197 -32.93 -17.49 -7.72
CA PHE A 197 -33.54 -18.04 -6.50
C PHE A 197 -33.69 -16.98 -5.42
#